data_aa9d129c977a2ffdcb923e90aa78be10
#
_entry.id   aa9d129c977a2ffdcb923e90aa78be10
#
_cell.length_a   1.000
_cell.length_b   1.000
_cell.length_c   1.000
_cell.angle_alpha   90.00
_cell.angle_beta   90.00
_cell.angle_gamma   90.00
#
_symmetry.space_group_name_H-M   'P 1'
#
loop_
_entity.id
_entity.type
_entity.pdbx_description
1 polymer ?
#
loop_
_entity_poly.entity_id
_entity_poly.type
_entity_poly.pdbx_seq_one_letter_code
_entity_poly.pdbx_strand_id
1 'polypeptide(L)'
;VLEGVVPFPPEFARRYREKGYWIDKTLAQEYRIAFDKYEKRVALLDRDRSFTYGELDRMSDNLALNLLEIGFLPLDRLVVQLPNVAEFVVLYLALQKIGGILIAALMPHRYAEISQFVELSGAVACVVPDRQGDFDYCAMVDRIRQKVSRLKYGIVLGPARPGFFSLNDLISKPASLPKSALSEIHLDPEDPAIFQLSGGTTGIPKLIPRTHNDYAYNTKMASEVCAVSEDTVLLVILPIAHNLPLACPGIQGVLFNGGRVILSMSPRPEDVCALIEKHRVTHIKVVPALLIRLLHDPAVA
;
A
#
# COMPACT_ATOMS: atom_id res chain seq x y z
N VAL A 1 2.07 -12.35 -18.26
CA VAL A 1 1.89 -10.88 -18.42
C VAL A 1 0.41 -10.57 -18.35
N LEU A 2 0.01 -9.64 -17.51
CA LEU A 2 -1.39 -9.22 -17.37
C LEU A 2 -1.87 -8.52 -18.65
N GLU A 3 -3.04 -8.91 -19.17
CA GLU A 3 -3.66 -8.30 -20.34
C GLU A 3 -3.83 -6.78 -20.16
N GLY A 4 -3.48 -6.00 -21.18
CA GLY A 4 -3.52 -4.54 -21.16
C GLY A 4 -2.31 -3.86 -20.54
N VAL A 5 -1.39 -4.58 -19.92
CA VAL A 5 -0.11 -4.05 -19.43
C VAL A 5 0.96 -4.18 -20.51
N VAL A 6 1.61 -3.07 -20.83
CA VAL A 6 2.74 -3.06 -21.76
C VAL A 6 4.01 -3.47 -21.00
N PRO A 7 4.65 -4.60 -21.33
CA PRO A 7 5.88 -5.02 -20.67
C PRO A 7 7.05 -4.08 -21.00
N PHE A 8 8.10 -4.11 -20.19
CA PHE A 8 9.35 -3.46 -20.54
C PHE A 8 9.93 -4.09 -21.83
N PRO A 9 10.50 -3.28 -22.73
CA PRO A 9 11.21 -3.83 -23.89
C PRO A 9 12.31 -4.80 -23.45
N PRO A 10 12.45 -5.99 -24.09
CA PRO A 10 13.38 -7.03 -23.65
C PRO A 10 14.84 -6.55 -23.53
N GLU A 11 15.28 -5.64 -24.41
CA GLU A 11 16.62 -5.05 -24.38
C GLU A 11 16.85 -4.18 -23.14
N PHE A 12 15.81 -3.47 -22.63
CA PHE A 12 15.91 -2.70 -21.39
C PHE A 12 15.92 -3.63 -20.18
N ALA A 13 15.03 -4.61 -20.15
CA ALA A 13 14.97 -5.61 -19.07
C ALA A 13 16.33 -6.33 -18.92
N ARG A 14 16.93 -6.79 -20.03
CA ARG A 14 18.26 -7.39 -20.03
C ARG A 14 19.31 -6.44 -19.49
N ARG A 15 19.37 -5.19 -19.98
CA ARG A 15 20.34 -4.19 -19.53
C ARG A 15 20.20 -3.87 -18.05
N TYR A 16 18.98 -3.84 -17.51
CA TYR A 16 18.76 -3.59 -16.09
C TYR A 16 19.25 -4.74 -15.21
N ARG A 17 19.13 -5.98 -15.68
CA ARG A 17 19.71 -7.16 -15.02
C ARG A 17 21.25 -7.15 -15.08
N GLU A 18 21.81 -6.90 -16.24
CA GLU A 18 23.28 -6.81 -16.42
C GLU A 18 23.91 -5.73 -15.53
N LYS A 19 23.18 -4.64 -15.26
CA LYS A 19 23.61 -3.57 -14.34
C LYS A 19 23.29 -3.85 -12.87
N GLY A 20 22.64 -4.95 -12.56
CA GLY A 20 22.21 -5.28 -11.20
C GLY A 20 21.07 -4.40 -10.65
N TYR A 21 20.39 -3.65 -11.52
CA TYR A 21 19.23 -2.85 -11.13
C TYR A 21 18.04 -3.75 -10.81
N TRP A 22 17.80 -4.74 -11.65
CA TRP A 22 16.83 -5.80 -11.45
C TRP A 22 17.54 -7.07 -11.00
N ILE A 23 17.11 -7.60 -9.87
CA ILE A 23 17.70 -8.79 -9.26
C ILE A 23 16.73 -9.97 -9.22
N ASP A 24 15.61 -9.82 -9.95
CA ASP A 24 14.56 -10.84 -10.11
C ASP A 24 14.03 -11.38 -8.78
N LYS A 25 13.80 -10.45 -7.84
CA LYS A 25 13.08 -10.71 -6.59
C LYS A 25 11.74 -10.00 -6.58
N THR A 26 10.73 -10.68 -6.05
CA THR A 26 9.43 -10.04 -5.78
C THR A 26 9.54 -9.10 -4.58
N LEU A 27 8.61 -8.16 -4.43
CA LEU A 27 8.55 -7.29 -3.25
C LEU A 27 8.38 -8.09 -1.96
N ALA A 28 7.62 -9.19 -1.99
CA ALA A 28 7.49 -10.08 -0.84
C ALA A 28 8.84 -10.67 -0.40
N GLN A 29 9.68 -11.07 -1.35
CA GLN A 29 11.03 -11.58 -1.06
C GLN A 29 11.95 -10.48 -0.51
N GLU A 30 11.84 -9.24 -1.02
CA GLU A 30 12.59 -8.10 -0.49
C GLU A 30 12.15 -7.75 0.95
N TYR A 31 10.85 -7.73 1.24
CA TYR A 31 10.36 -7.53 2.60
C TYR A 31 10.82 -8.64 3.55
N ARG A 32 10.85 -9.90 3.10
CA ARG A 32 11.27 -11.03 3.92
C ARG A 32 12.66 -10.82 4.50
N ILE A 33 13.62 -10.32 3.70
CA ILE A 33 14.98 -10.05 4.15
C ILE A 33 15.01 -9.11 5.36
N ALA A 34 14.24 -8.03 5.30
CA ALA A 34 14.19 -7.06 6.39
C ALA A 34 13.38 -7.59 7.59
N PHE A 35 12.29 -8.30 7.35
CA PHE A 35 11.41 -8.82 8.40
C PHE A 35 12.10 -9.90 9.23
N ASP A 36 12.86 -10.78 8.60
CA ASP A 36 13.67 -11.77 9.30
C ASP A 36 14.78 -11.11 10.13
N LYS A 37 15.46 -10.09 9.58
CA LYS A 37 16.56 -9.40 10.26
C LYS A 37 16.09 -8.55 11.44
N TYR A 38 14.94 -7.88 11.31
CA TYR A 38 14.47 -6.86 12.26
C TYR A 38 13.19 -7.28 13.01
N GLU A 39 12.90 -8.57 13.11
CA GLU A 39 11.63 -9.13 13.62
C GLU A 39 11.11 -8.44 14.88
N LYS A 40 11.99 -8.15 15.86
CA LYS A 40 11.63 -7.60 17.17
C LYS A 40 11.58 -6.06 17.22
N ARG A 41 12.02 -5.38 16.15
CA ARG A 41 11.98 -3.92 16.10
C ARG A 41 10.58 -3.41 15.81
N VAL A 42 10.25 -2.23 16.35
CA VAL A 42 9.01 -1.53 15.99
C VAL A 42 9.13 -1.01 14.56
N ALA A 43 8.22 -1.45 13.70
CA ALA A 43 8.16 -1.09 12.29
C ALA A 43 7.15 0.01 12.01
N LEU A 44 6.00 -0.01 12.69
CA LEU A 44 4.87 0.87 12.39
C LEU A 44 4.18 1.34 13.67
N LEU A 45 3.86 2.64 13.69
CA LEU A 45 3.00 3.27 14.69
C LEU A 45 1.77 3.85 14.00
N ASP A 46 0.60 3.55 14.53
CA ASP A 46 -0.69 4.12 14.12
C ASP A 46 -1.46 4.54 15.35
N ARG A 47 -1.50 5.82 15.65
CA ARG A 47 -2.06 6.38 16.91
C ARG A 47 -1.41 5.73 18.14
N ASP A 48 -2.18 5.03 18.96
CA ASP A 48 -1.69 4.34 20.15
C ASP A 48 -1.27 2.89 19.90
N ARG A 49 -1.37 2.42 18.65
CA ARG A 49 -0.99 1.06 18.23
C ARG A 49 0.44 1.03 17.75
N SER A 50 1.18 0.04 18.19
CA SER A 50 2.58 -0.20 17.81
C SER A 50 2.69 -1.63 17.26
N PHE A 51 3.40 -1.79 16.14
CA PHE A 51 3.59 -3.07 15.48
C PHE A 51 5.07 -3.29 15.20
N THR A 52 5.58 -4.45 15.60
CA THR A 52 6.92 -4.90 15.22
C THR A 52 6.93 -5.45 13.78
N TYR A 53 8.12 -5.61 13.20
CA TYR A 53 8.29 -6.27 11.90
C TYR A 53 7.67 -7.66 11.89
N GLY A 54 7.92 -8.47 12.95
CA GLY A 54 7.34 -9.81 13.07
C GLY A 54 5.82 -9.82 13.22
N GLU A 55 5.23 -8.81 13.88
CA GLU A 55 3.77 -8.67 13.97
C GLU A 55 3.17 -8.31 12.61
N LEU A 56 3.75 -7.36 11.87
CA LEU A 56 3.31 -7.03 10.52
C LEU A 56 3.42 -8.23 9.57
N ASP A 57 4.50 -9.03 9.70
CA ASP A 57 4.67 -10.24 8.90
C ASP A 57 3.56 -11.25 9.18
N ARG A 58 3.29 -11.56 10.46
CA ARG A 58 2.22 -12.49 10.84
C ARG A 58 0.83 -12.00 10.44
N MET A 59 0.52 -10.71 10.66
CA MET A 59 -0.76 -10.12 10.27
C MET A 59 -0.96 -10.18 8.76
N SER A 60 0.07 -9.88 7.97
CA SER A 60 -0.02 -9.93 6.53
C SER A 60 -0.01 -11.36 5.97
N ASP A 61 0.66 -12.33 6.62
CA ASP A 61 0.51 -13.76 6.31
C ASP A 61 -0.94 -14.21 6.50
N ASN A 62 -1.51 -13.89 7.66
CA ASN A 62 -2.87 -14.29 7.99
C ASN A 62 -3.90 -13.67 7.04
N LEU A 63 -3.76 -12.37 6.74
CA LEU A 63 -4.62 -11.70 5.76
C LEU A 63 -4.47 -12.31 4.36
N ALA A 64 -3.25 -12.60 3.93
CA ALA A 64 -2.96 -13.23 2.65
C ALA A 64 -3.66 -14.59 2.51
N LEU A 65 -3.55 -15.44 3.53
CA LEU A 65 -4.23 -16.75 3.58
C LEU A 65 -5.75 -16.60 3.55
N ASN A 66 -6.32 -15.70 4.35
CA ASN A 66 -7.76 -15.43 4.35
C ASN A 66 -8.26 -14.88 2.99
N LEU A 67 -7.45 -14.07 2.29
CA LEU A 67 -7.79 -13.63 0.93
C LEU A 67 -7.82 -14.80 -0.05
N LEU A 68 -6.87 -15.75 0.04
CA LEU A 68 -6.89 -16.98 -0.76
C LEU A 68 -8.13 -17.83 -0.46
N GLU A 69 -8.50 -17.98 0.82
CA GLU A 69 -9.68 -18.75 1.24
C GLU A 69 -10.99 -18.20 0.67
N ILE A 70 -11.12 -16.89 0.55
CA ILE A 70 -12.30 -16.27 -0.06
C ILE A 70 -12.24 -16.22 -1.59
N GLY A 71 -11.17 -16.74 -2.20
CA GLY A 71 -11.07 -16.99 -3.64
C GLY A 71 -10.25 -15.98 -4.43
N PHE A 72 -9.38 -15.20 -3.80
CA PHE A 72 -8.41 -14.36 -4.53
C PHE A 72 -7.32 -15.20 -5.17
N LEU A 73 -6.91 -14.76 -6.35
CA LEU A 73 -5.87 -15.40 -7.16
C LEU A 73 -4.73 -14.40 -7.45
N PRO A 74 -3.53 -14.89 -7.78
CA PRO A 74 -2.46 -14.02 -8.29
C PRO A 74 -2.96 -13.18 -9.47
N LEU A 75 -2.49 -11.94 -9.54
CA LEU A 75 -2.88 -10.90 -10.50
C LEU A 75 -4.33 -10.38 -10.36
N ASP A 76 -5.07 -10.78 -9.34
CA ASP A 76 -6.32 -10.10 -9.04
C ASP A 76 -6.07 -8.66 -8.61
N ARG A 77 -6.90 -7.75 -9.10
CA ARG A 77 -6.80 -6.30 -8.85
C ARG A 77 -7.82 -5.88 -7.81
N LEU A 78 -7.36 -5.05 -6.87
CA LEU A 78 -8.19 -4.49 -5.81
C LEU A 78 -8.07 -2.96 -5.83
N VAL A 79 -9.18 -2.27 -5.97
CA VAL A 79 -9.21 -0.81 -5.73
C VAL A 79 -9.23 -0.57 -4.23
N VAL A 80 -8.16 0.03 -3.72
CA VAL A 80 -7.98 0.28 -2.28
C VAL A 80 -8.07 1.77 -2.01
N GLN A 81 -9.13 2.16 -1.30
CA GLN A 81 -9.42 3.53 -0.92
C GLN A 81 -9.48 3.61 0.61
N LEU A 82 -8.34 3.67 1.26
CA LEU A 82 -8.21 3.72 2.71
C LEU A 82 -7.41 4.96 3.15
N PRO A 83 -7.67 5.50 4.35
CA PRO A 83 -6.85 6.55 4.93
C PRO A 83 -5.47 6.01 5.39
N ASN A 84 -4.67 6.90 6.00
CA ASN A 84 -3.36 6.53 6.57
C ASN A 84 -3.55 5.68 7.84
N VAL A 85 -3.73 4.38 7.69
CA VAL A 85 -3.95 3.42 8.79
C VAL A 85 -3.09 2.17 8.60
N ALA A 86 -2.82 1.48 9.71
CA ALA A 86 -2.01 0.26 9.71
C ALA A 86 -2.58 -0.83 8.81
N GLU A 87 -3.89 -0.94 8.73
CA GLU A 87 -4.60 -1.92 7.89
C GLU A 87 -4.30 -1.77 6.40
N PHE A 88 -4.01 -0.53 5.92
CA PHE A 88 -3.53 -0.32 4.55
C PHE A 88 -2.15 -0.98 4.36
N VAL A 89 -1.23 -0.79 5.31
CA VAL A 89 0.12 -1.37 5.23
C VAL A 89 0.05 -2.90 5.28
N VAL A 90 -0.74 -3.46 6.19
CA VAL A 90 -0.94 -4.92 6.31
C VAL A 90 -1.55 -5.48 5.03
N LEU A 91 -2.55 -4.81 4.44
CA LEU A 91 -3.16 -5.23 3.17
C LEU A 91 -2.15 -5.16 2.02
N TYR A 92 -1.37 -4.07 1.93
CA TYR A 92 -0.33 -3.93 0.92
C TYR A 92 0.67 -5.09 0.98
N LEU A 93 1.19 -5.39 2.19
CA LEU A 93 2.11 -6.51 2.41
C LEU A 93 1.48 -7.87 2.07
N ALA A 94 0.22 -8.10 2.46
CA ALA A 94 -0.49 -9.34 2.15
C ALA A 94 -0.65 -9.55 0.64
N LEU A 95 -1.01 -8.50 -0.10
CA LEU A 95 -1.15 -8.56 -1.56
C LEU A 95 0.18 -8.87 -2.24
N GLN A 96 1.31 -8.32 -1.74
CA GLN A 96 2.61 -8.68 -2.28
C GLN A 96 2.94 -10.17 -2.11
N LYS A 97 2.44 -10.82 -1.05
CA LYS A 97 2.67 -12.26 -0.79
C LYS A 97 1.89 -13.18 -1.71
N ILE A 98 0.71 -12.75 -2.16
CA ILE A 98 -0.16 -13.56 -3.04
C ILE A 98 -0.20 -13.06 -4.49
N GLY A 99 0.60 -12.04 -4.83
CA GLY A 99 0.60 -11.45 -6.18
C GLY A 99 -0.66 -10.67 -6.53
N GLY A 100 -1.39 -10.20 -5.51
CA GLY A 100 -2.53 -9.31 -5.72
C GLY A 100 -2.07 -7.89 -6.06
N ILE A 101 -2.75 -7.22 -6.98
CA ILE A 101 -2.39 -5.89 -7.47
C ILE A 101 -3.26 -4.82 -6.80
N LEU A 102 -2.64 -3.98 -6.00
CA LEU A 102 -3.29 -2.84 -5.37
C LEU A 102 -3.42 -1.69 -6.37
N ILE A 103 -4.62 -1.12 -6.50
CA ILE A 103 -4.88 0.13 -7.21
C ILE A 103 -5.11 1.20 -6.16
N ALA A 104 -4.16 2.14 -6.07
CA ALA A 104 -4.07 3.10 -4.98
C ALA A 104 -5.03 4.29 -5.18
N ALA A 105 -6.27 4.18 -4.71
CA ALA A 105 -7.27 5.24 -4.81
C ALA A 105 -7.22 6.21 -3.63
N LEU A 106 -7.43 7.51 -3.90
CA LEU A 106 -7.44 8.56 -2.89
C LEU A 106 -8.80 8.68 -2.21
N MET A 107 -8.80 9.08 -0.94
CA MET A 107 -10.03 9.28 -0.15
C MET A 107 -11.04 10.27 -0.79
N PRO A 108 -10.64 11.34 -1.52
CA PRO A 108 -11.57 12.23 -2.21
C PRO A 108 -12.25 11.63 -3.44
N HIS A 109 -11.74 10.54 -4.03
CA HIS A 109 -12.39 9.90 -5.18
C HIS A 109 -13.82 9.46 -4.82
N ARG A 110 -14.71 9.54 -5.78
CA ARG A 110 -16.13 9.22 -5.63
C ARG A 110 -16.55 8.19 -6.68
N TYR A 111 -17.85 8.02 -6.82
CA TYR A 111 -18.42 6.99 -7.70
C TYR A 111 -17.83 7.01 -9.13
N ALA A 112 -17.66 8.18 -9.73
CA ALA A 112 -17.19 8.28 -11.12
C ALA A 112 -15.78 7.72 -11.28
N GLU A 113 -14.85 8.17 -10.43
CA GLU A 113 -13.45 7.74 -10.48
C GLU A 113 -13.31 6.26 -10.09
N ILE A 114 -13.94 5.85 -8.98
CA ILE A 114 -13.83 4.47 -8.49
C ILE A 114 -14.45 3.48 -9.48
N SER A 115 -15.64 3.79 -10.04
CA SER A 115 -16.26 2.94 -11.08
C SER A 115 -15.32 2.74 -12.25
N GLN A 116 -14.68 3.81 -12.69
CA GLN A 116 -13.76 3.79 -13.80
C GLN A 116 -12.47 3.02 -13.50
N PHE A 117 -11.89 3.16 -12.28
CA PHE A 117 -10.73 2.36 -11.90
C PHE A 117 -11.07 0.88 -11.87
N VAL A 118 -12.27 0.50 -11.41
CA VAL A 118 -12.77 -0.88 -11.42
C VAL A 118 -12.90 -1.40 -12.86
N GLU A 119 -13.51 -0.62 -13.76
CA GLU A 119 -13.71 -1.01 -15.15
C GLU A 119 -12.39 -1.15 -15.92
N LEU A 120 -11.54 -0.11 -15.86
CA LEU A 120 -10.26 -0.08 -16.59
C LEU A 120 -9.28 -1.15 -16.12
N SER A 121 -9.22 -1.40 -14.81
CA SER A 121 -8.30 -2.39 -14.26
C SER A 121 -8.86 -3.81 -14.32
N GLY A 122 -10.16 -3.96 -14.47
CA GLY A 122 -10.84 -5.24 -14.27
C GLY A 122 -10.76 -5.72 -12.83
N ALA A 123 -10.82 -4.80 -11.85
CA ALA A 123 -10.72 -5.14 -10.45
C ALA A 123 -11.85 -6.06 -9.99
N VAL A 124 -11.49 -7.04 -9.15
CA VAL A 124 -12.44 -8.01 -8.57
C VAL A 124 -12.93 -7.58 -7.18
N ALA A 125 -12.24 -6.63 -6.55
CA ALA A 125 -12.57 -6.15 -5.21
C ALA A 125 -12.43 -4.64 -5.08
N CYS A 126 -13.21 -4.06 -4.15
CA CYS A 126 -12.97 -2.74 -3.56
C CYS A 126 -12.76 -2.89 -2.06
N VAL A 127 -11.72 -2.22 -1.54
CA VAL A 127 -11.44 -2.11 -0.11
C VAL A 127 -11.63 -0.66 0.31
N VAL A 128 -12.59 -0.40 1.19
CA VAL A 128 -13.04 0.95 1.54
C VAL A 128 -13.29 1.07 3.06
N PRO A 129 -13.25 2.28 3.64
CA PRO A 129 -13.80 2.47 4.97
C PRO A 129 -15.34 2.36 4.91
N ASP A 130 -15.97 2.20 6.07
CA ASP A 130 -17.43 2.22 6.16
C ASP A 130 -17.99 3.60 5.77
N ARG A 131 -17.64 4.62 6.58
CA ARG A 131 -18.06 6.01 6.41
C ARG A 131 -16.91 6.97 6.71
N GLN A 132 -16.98 8.14 6.08
CA GLN A 132 -16.19 9.30 6.49
C GLN A 132 -17.07 10.55 6.38
N GLY A 133 -17.37 11.17 7.52
CA GLY A 133 -18.45 12.15 7.58
C GLY A 133 -19.77 11.54 7.11
N ASP A 134 -20.49 12.24 6.25
CA ASP A 134 -21.78 11.78 5.72
C ASP A 134 -21.65 10.82 4.52
N PHE A 135 -20.44 10.57 4.03
CA PHE A 135 -20.24 9.74 2.84
C PHE A 135 -20.17 8.25 3.19
N ASP A 136 -21.05 7.46 2.57
CA ASP A 136 -21.14 6.01 2.67
C ASP A 136 -20.36 5.35 1.52
N TYR A 137 -19.15 4.85 1.83
CA TYR A 137 -18.30 4.20 0.82
C TYR A 137 -18.82 2.81 0.43
N CYS A 138 -19.45 2.09 1.35
CA CYS A 138 -20.03 0.78 1.05
C CYS A 138 -21.20 0.91 0.07
N ALA A 139 -22.09 1.89 0.27
CA ALA A 139 -23.17 2.17 -0.68
C ALA A 139 -22.65 2.54 -2.08
N MET A 140 -21.52 3.27 -2.15
CA MET A 140 -20.85 3.54 -3.43
C MET A 140 -20.37 2.25 -4.10
N VAL A 141 -19.72 1.34 -3.37
CA VAL A 141 -19.24 0.05 -3.90
C VAL A 141 -20.40 -0.83 -4.35
N ASP A 142 -21.49 -0.90 -3.59
CA ASP A 142 -22.68 -1.66 -3.99
C ASP A 142 -23.30 -1.15 -5.28
N ARG A 143 -23.36 0.19 -5.45
CA ARG A 143 -23.83 0.79 -6.69
C ARG A 143 -22.92 0.44 -7.89
N ILE A 144 -21.59 0.37 -7.71
CA ILE A 144 -20.65 -0.05 -8.74
C ILE A 144 -20.85 -1.52 -9.07
N ARG A 145 -20.96 -2.37 -8.03
CA ARG A 145 -21.17 -3.83 -8.17
C ARG A 145 -22.42 -4.18 -8.99
N GLN A 146 -23.49 -3.40 -8.87
CA GLN A 146 -24.69 -3.57 -9.68
C GLN A 146 -24.47 -3.39 -11.19
N LYS A 147 -23.44 -2.62 -11.58
CA LYS A 147 -23.11 -2.33 -12.97
C LYS A 147 -21.93 -3.12 -13.49
N VAL A 148 -20.98 -3.46 -12.66
CA VAL A 148 -19.74 -4.13 -13.02
C VAL A 148 -19.73 -5.52 -12.38
N SER A 149 -20.19 -6.53 -13.11
CA SER A 149 -20.35 -7.92 -12.62
C SER A 149 -19.02 -8.57 -12.18
N ARG A 150 -17.89 -8.10 -12.71
CA ARG A 150 -16.55 -8.57 -12.30
C ARG A 150 -16.18 -8.15 -10.88
N LEU A 151 -16.75 -7.08 -10.35
CA LEU A 151 -16.51 -6.63 -8.97
C LEU A 151 -17.26 -7.56 -8.00
N LYS A 152 -16.61 -8.64 -7.58
CA LYS A 152 -17.19 -9.68 -6.73
C LYS A 152 -17.19 -9.32 -5.26
N TYR A 153 -16.08 -8.74 -4.78
CA TYR A 153 -15.81 -8.58 -3.35
C TYR A 153 -15.87 -7.12 -2.92
N GLY A 154 -16.62 -6.86 -1.84
CA GLY A 154 -16.51 -5.66 -1.04
C GLY A 154 -15.78 -6.01 0.26
N ILE A 155 -14.77 -5.24 0.62
CA ILE A 155 -14.05 -5.38 1.89
C ILE A 155 -14.14 -4.04 2.62
N VAL A 156 -14.62 -4.05 3.85
CA VAL A 156 -14.83 -2.82 4.63
C VAL A 156 -13.85 -2.74 5.80
N LEU A 157 -13.19 -1.59 5.95
CA LEU A 157 -12.51 -1.20 7.18
C LEU A 157 -13.53 -0.53 8.10
N GLY A 158 -13.97 -1.25 9.13
CA GLY A 158 -15.02 -0.82 10.05
C GLY A 158 -15.92 -1.97 10.46
N PRO A 159 -17.11 -1.66 10.99
CA PRO A 159 -18.09 -2.67 11.34
C PRO A 159 -18.48 -3.53 10.13
N ALA A 160 -18.69 -4.83 10.37
CA ALA A 160 -19.13 -5.73 9.31
C ALA A 160 -20.48 -5.27 8.73
N ARG A 161 -20.61 -5.32 7.40
CA ARG A 161 -21.84 -5.00 6.66
C ARG A 161 -22.30 -6.17 5.83
N PRO A 162 -23.63 -6.34 5.62
CA PRO A 162 -24.14 -7.36 4.70
C PRO A 162 -23.47 -7.24 3.31
N GLY A 163 -22.99 -8.35 2.77
CA GLY A 163 -22.31 -8.39 1.45
C GLY A 163 -20.87 -7.89 1.43
N PHE A 164 -20.29 -7.52 2.58
CA PHE A 164 -18.90 -7.13 2.72
C PHE A 164 -18.14 -8.01 3.70
N PHE A 165 -16.92 -8.35 3.37
CA PHE A 165 -15.97 -8.89 4.33
C PHE A 165 -15.43 -7.78 5.21
N SER A 166 -15.24 -8.03 6.51
CA SER A 166 -14.53 -7.09 7.38
C SER A 166 -13.03 -7.25 7.20
N LEU A 167 -12.33 -6.17 6.87
CA LEU A 167 -10.86 -6.18 6.77
C LEU A 167 -10.22 -6.54 8.11
N ASN A 168 -10.77 -6.04 9.21
CA ASN A 168 -10.26 -6.35 10.55
C ASN A 168 -10.43 -7.84 10.87
N ASP A 169 -11.55 -8.45 10.49
CA ASP A 169 -11.78 -9.89 10.66
C ASP A 169 -10.79 -10.70 9.80
N LEU A 170 -10.59 -10.34 8.54
CA LEU A 170 -9.63 -11.01 7.67
C LEU A 170 -8.19 -10.89 8.18
N ILE A 171 -7.83 -9.80 8.88
CA ILE A 171 -6.51 -9.65 9.50
C ILE A 171 -6.40 -10.49 10.78
N SER A 172 -7.43 -10.54 11.61
CA SER A 172 -7.35 -11.08 12.98
C SER A 172 -7.78 -12.54 13.12
N LYS A 173 -8.74 -13.00 12.32
CA LYS A 173 -9.23 -14.39 12.39
C LYS A 173 -8.18 -15.34 11.81
N PRO A 174 -7.82 -16.41 12.53
CA PRO A 174 -6.89 -17.41 12.01
C PRO A 174 -7.41 -17.98 10.69
N ALA A 175 -6.53 -18.04 9.68
CA ALA A 175 -6.82 -18.71 8.44
C ALA A 175 -6.84 -20.25 8.63
N SER A 176 -7.64 -20.95 7.83
CA SER A 176 -7.69 -22.41 7.82
C SER A 176 -6.54 -23.01 6.97
N LEU A 177 -6.11 -22.26 5.94
CA LEU A 177 -4.98 -22.66 5.11
C LEU A 177 -3.66 -22.61 5.91
N PRO A 178 -2.78 -23.59 5.72
CA PRO A 178 -1.46 -23.59 6.35
C PRO A 178 -0.57 -22.50 5.74
N LYS A 179 0.38 -21.98 6.52
CA LYS A 179 1.35 -20.96 6.04
C LYS A 179 2.13 -21.42 4.80
N SER A 180 2.35 -22.73 4.63
CA SER A 180 3.01 -23.31 3.45
C SER A 180 2.30 -22.97 2.14
N ALA A 181 0.99 -22.73 2.15
CA ALA A 181 0.24 -22.32 0.96
C ALA A 181 0.80 -21.04 0.32
N LEU A 182 1.35 -20.11 1.12
CA LEU A 182 2.02 -18.91 0.59
C LEU A 182 3.31 -19.25 -0.16
N SER A 183 4.01 -20.33 0.21
CA SER A 183 5.24 -20.76 -0.44
C SER A 183 5.00 -21.47 -1.77
N GLU A 184 3.78 -21.91 -2.02
CA GLU A 184 3.36 -22.54 -3.28
C GLU A 184 3.02 -21.52 -4.36
N ILE A 185 2.87 -20.24 -4.00
CA ILE A 185 2.58 -19.17 -4.93
C ILE A 185 3.87 -18.72 -5.63
N HIS A 186 3.90 -18.91 -6.94
CA HIS A 186 5.02 -18.49 -7.79
C HIS A 186 4.66 -17.18 -8.50
N LEU A 187 5.38 -16.13 -8.19
CA LEU A 187 5.19 -14.80 -8.76
C LEU A 187 6.35 -14.46 -9.69
N ASP A 188 6.05 -13.87 -10.84
CA ASP A 188 7.07 -13.33 -11.74
C ASP A 188 7.46 -11.92 -11.31
N PRO A 189 8.76 -11.62 -11.08
CA PRO A 189 9.21 -10.27 -10.74
C PRO A 189 8.91 -9.21 -11.83
N GLU A 190 8.57 -9.60 -13.04
CA GLU A 190 8.11 -8.70 -14.10
C GLU A 190 6.58 -8.49 -14.08
N ASP A 191 5.82 -9.21 -13.28
CA ASP A 191 4.40 -8.93 -13.11
C ASP A 191 4.17 -7.63 -12.34
N PRO A 192 3.04 -6.94 -12.60
CA PRO A 192 2.67 -5.76 -11.84
C PRO A 192 2.43 -6.07 -10.37
N ALA A 193 3.07 -5.31 -9.49
CA ALA A 193 2.88 -5.37 -8.04
C ALA A 193 1.86 -4.35 -7.52
N ILE A 194 1.71 -3.23 -8.24
CA ILE A 194 0.80 -2.14 -7.90
C ILE A 194 0.46 -1.34 -9.15
N PHE A 195 -0.75 -0.78 -9.20
CA PHE A 195 -1.11 0.29 -10.13
C PHE A 195 -1.20 1.61 -9.39
N GLN A 196 -0.30 2.54 -9.71
CA GLN A 196 -0.38 3.92 -9.28
C GLN A 196 -1.29 4.71 -10.21
N LEU A 197 -1.85 5.81 -9.70
CA LEU A 197 -2.67 6.72 -10.47
C LEU A 197 -1.84 7.92 -10.93
N SER A 198 -1.95 8.28 -12.21
CA SER A 198 -1.36 9.54 -12.68
C SER A 198 -2.10 10.74 -12.09
N GLY A 199 -1.38 11.84 -11.82
CA GLY A 199 -1.98 13.14 -11.51
C GLY A 199 -2.60 13.74 -12.78
N GLY A 200 -3.81 13.27 -13.16
CA GLY A 200 -4.47 13.72 -14.38
C GLY A 200 -4.85 15.21 -14.31
N THR A 201 -4.20 16.05 -15.11
CA THR A 201 -4.57 17.47 -15.31
C THR A 201 -5.68 17.63 -16.36
N THR A 202 -5.97 16.58 -17.15
CA THR A 202 -6.82 16.66 -18.34
C THR A 202 -7.91 15.61 -18.42
N GLY A 203 -8.30 14.97 -17.30
CA GLY A 203 -9.35 13.95 -17.31
C GLY A 203 -9.07 12.81 -16.34
N ILE A 204 -9.45 11.58 -16.74
CA ILE A 204 -9.37 10.39 -15.92
C ILE A 204 -7.93 10.00 -15.64
N PRO A 205 -7.55 9.74 -14.37
CA PRO A 205 -6.22 9.25 -14.04
C PRO A 205 -5.90 7.96 -14.80
N LYS A 206 -4.70 7.88 -15.38
CA LYS A 206 -4.19 6.65 -15.98
C LYS A 206 -3.71 5.71 -14.90
N LEU A 207 -3.90 4.42 -15.13
CA LEU A 207 -3.29 3.37 -14.31
C LEU A 207 -1.83 3.17 -14.76
N ILE A 208 -0.90 3.32 -13.83
CA ILE A 208 0.54 3.17 -14.06
C ILE A 208 1.00 1.87 -13.41
N PRO A 209 1.21 0.79 -14.18
CA PRO A 209 1.72 -0.46 -13.63
C PRO A 209 3.17 -0.28 -13.16
N ARG A 210 3.48 -0.79 -11.97
CA ARG A 210 4.83 -0.92 -11.46
C ARG A 210 5.08 -2.40 -11.19
N THR A 211 6.11 -2.97 -11.81
CA THR A 211 6.49 -4.38 -11.60
C THR A 211 7.23 -4.53 -10.27
N HIS A 212 7.35 -5.77 -9.79
CA HIS A 212 8.13 -6.02 -8.58
C HIS A 212 9.58 -5.54 -8.73
N ASN A 213 10.25 -5.88 -9.84
CA ASN A 213 11.63 -5.46 -10.12
C ASN A 213 11.77 -3.94 -10.17
N ASP A 214 10.95 -3.27 -10.98
CA ASP A 214 10.99 -1.83 -11.17
C ASP A 214 10.72 -1.08 -9.85
N TYR A 215 9.71 -1.52 -9.10
CA TYR A 215 9.31 -0.84 -7.89
C TYR A 215 10.29 -1.06 -6.73
N ALA A 216 10.89 -2.27 -6.64
CA ALA A 216 11.96 -2.54 -5.70
C ALA A 216 13.20 -1.67 -5.99
N TYR A 217 13.62 -1.60 -7.26
CA TYR A 217 14.77 -0.78 -7.66
C TYR A 217 14.53 0.72 -7.39
N ASN A 218 13.37 1.24 -7.80
CA ASN A 218 13.00 2.63 -7.50
C ASN A 218 13.10 2.94 -6.00
N THR A 219 12.56 2.06 -5.17
CA THR A 219 12.58 2.25 -3.71
C THR A 219 13.99 2.21 -3.14
N LYS A 220 14.83 1.26 -3.58
CA LYS A 220 16.23 1.15 -3.13
C LYS A 220 17.03 2.40 -3.48
N MET A 221 16.93 2.87 -4.72
CA MET A 221 17.63 4.09 -5.14
C MET A 221 17.13 5.34 -4.41
N ALA A 222 15.83 5.46 -4.23
CA ALA A 222 15.27 6.55 -3.43
C ALA A 222 15.69 6.48 -1.96
N SER A 223 15.84 5.28 -1.40
CA SER A 223 16.33 5.09 -0.03
C SER A 223 17.78 5.51 0.12
N GLU A 224 18.62 5.15 -0.85
CA GLU A 224 20.04 5.54 -0.89
C GLU A 224 20.19 7.07 -0.94
N VAL A 225 19.50 7.72 -1.89
CA VAL A 225 19.54 9.20 -2.04
C VAL A 225 19.02 9.92 -0.79
N CYS A 226 18.02 9.36 -0.11
CA CYS A 226 17.47 9.92 1.11
C CYS A 226 18.19 9.46 2.39
N ALA A 227 19.30 8.72 2.29
CA ALA A 227 20.06 8.19 3.43
C ALA A 227 19.18 7.39 4.44
N VAL A 228 18.20 6.61 3.92
CA VAL A 228 17.33 5.79 4.76
C VAL A 228 18.12 4.63 5.36
N SER A 229 18.02 4.47 6.67
CA SER A 229 18.69 3.44 7.45
C SER A 229 17.76 2.81 8.50
N GLU A 230 18.29 1.90 9.31
CA GLU A 230 17.56 1.32 10.42
C GLU A 230 17.21 2.33 11.54
N ASP A 231 17.89 3.49 11.57
CA ASP A 231 17.60 4.57 12.51
C ASP A 231 16.56 5.57 11.97
N THR A 232 16.10 5.38 10.74
CA THR A 232 15.09 6.25 10.13
C THR A 232 13.75 6.14 10.84
N VAL A 233 13.21 7.30 11.20
CA VAL A 233 11.84 7.47 11.70
C VAL A 233 11.09 8.36 10.72
N LEU A 234 10.25 7.75 9.89
CA LEU A 234 9.46 8.43 8.86
C LEU A 234 8.08 8.78 9.38
N LEU A 235 7.71 10.07 9.34
CA LEU A 235 6.34 10.51 9.55
C LEU A 235 5.60 10.63 8.21
N VAL A 236 4.51 9.88 8.06
CA VAL A 236 3.63 9.88 6.87
C VAL A 236 2.40 10.74 7.13
N ILE A 237 2.35 11.92 6.50
CA ILE A 237 1.23 12.87 6.58
C ILE A 237 0.52 13.05 5.24
N LEU A 238 1.18 12.73 4.12
CA LEU A 238 0.54 12.68 2.81
C LEU A 238 -0.29 11.41 2.66
N PRO A 239 -1.32 11.42 1.78
CA PRO A 239 -2.12 10.22 1.54
C PRO A 239 -1.26 9.02 1.11
N ILE A 240 -1.35 7.93 1.87
CA ILE A 240 -0.55 6.71 1.68
C ILE A 240 -0.70 6.09 0.28
N ALA A 241 -1.80 6.38 -0.41
CA ALA A 241 -2.06 5.93 -1.77
C ALA A 241 -1.16 6.59 -2.84
N HIS A 242 -0.46 7.68 -2.51
CA HIS A 242 0.51 8.27 -3.44
C HIS A 242 1.86 7.56 -3.38
N ASN A 243 2.55 7.52 -4.53
CA ASN A 243 3.88 6.90 -4.64
C ASN A 243 4.92 7.50 -3.68
N LEU A 244 4.91 8.81 -3.48
CA LEU A 244 5.89 9.50 -2.63
C LEU A 244 5.90 9.01 -1.19
N PRO A 245 4.76 8.94 -0.45
CA PRO A 245 4.73 8.37 0.89
C PRO A 245 4.79 6.84 0.91
N LEU A 246 4.40 6.14 -0.16
CA LEU A 246 4.38 4.68 -0.19
C LEU A 246 5.75 4.06 -0.48
N ALA A 247 6.45 4.50 -1.55
CA ALA A 247 7.64 3.80 -2.04
C ALA A 247 8.76 4.67 -2.64
N CYS A 248 8.74 6.01 -2.42
CA CYS A 248 9.79 6.89 -2.98
C CYS A 248 10.47 7.79 -1.90
N PRO A 249 11.32 7.24 -1.02
CA PRO A 249 11.42 5.85 -0.58
C PRO A 249 10.20 5.37 0.21
N GLY A 250 9.51 6.30 0.89
CA GLY A 250 8.26 6.09 1.61
C GLY A 250 8.30 4.95 2.63
N ILE A 251 7.13 4.41 2.91
CA ILE A 251 6.94 3.27 3.83
C ILE A 251 7.77 2.07 3.37
N GLN A 252 7.73 1.74 2.08
CA GLN A 252 8.45 0.59 1.52
C GLN A 252 9.96 0.69 1.76
N GLY A 253 10.56 1.86 1.49
CA GLY A 253 11.99 2.07 1.68
C GLY A 253 12.40 2.00 3.14
N VAL A 254 11.60 2.55 4.04
CA VAL A 254 11.87 2.48 5.48
C VAL A 254 11.78 1.04 5.98
N LEU A 255 10.75 0.28 5.55
CA LEU A 255 10.59 -1.12 5.94
C LEU A 255 11.68 -2.02 5.34
N PHE A 256 12.20 -1.73 4.14
CA PHE A 256 13.34 -2.49 3.58
C PHE A 256 14.64 -2.30 4.39
N ASN A 257 14.78 -1.16 5.07
CA ASN A 257 16.01 -0.80 5.78
C ASN A 257 15.93 -0.94 7.30
N GLY A 258 14.85 -1.46 7.85
CA GLY A 258 14.71 -1.71 9.29
C GLY A 258 14.33 -0.49 10.13
N GLY A 259 13.95 0.62 9.49
CA GLY A 259 13.48 1.84 10.15
C GLY A 259 12.05 1.74 10.68
N ARG A 260 11.51 2.86 11.13
CA ARG A 260 10.18 2.96 11.74
C ARG A 260 9.31 3.96 11.01
N VAL A 261 8.06 3.60 10.77
CA VAL A 261 7.04 4.44 10.14
C VAL A 261 6.01 4.90 11.18
N ILE A 262 5.62 6.16 11.12
CA ILE A 262 4.53 6.73 11.92
C ILE A 262 3.47 7.22 10.95
N LEU A 263 2.24 6.75 11.09
CA LEU A 263 1.11 7.20 10.30
C LEU A 263 0.37 8.34 11.02
N SER A 264 0.13 9.44 10.29
CA SER A 264 -0.75 10.51 10.74
C SER A 264 -1.96 10.63 9.83
N MET A 265 -3.12 10.78 10.43
CA MET A 265 -4.36 11.11 9.72
C MET A 265 -4.58 12.63 9.60
N SER A 266 -3.78 13.43 10.32
CA SER A 266 -3.91 14.89 10.38
C SER A 266 -2.70 15.57 9.74
N PRO A 267 -2.91 16.48 8.77
CA PRO A 267 -1.86 17.35 8.24
C PRO A 267 -1.75 18.69 8.99
N ARG A 268 -2.43 18.86 10.14
CA ARG A 268 -2.38 20.12 10.91
C ARG A 268 -1.01 20.32 11.50
N PRO A 269 -0.43 21.53 11.43
CA PRO A 269 0.92 21.81 11.92
C PRO A 269 1.15 21.39 13.37
N GLU A 270 0.22 21.72 14.28
CA GLU A 270 0.33 21.36 15.68
C GLU A 270 0.41 19.83 15.92
N ASP A 271 -0.37 19.04 15.17
CA ASP A 271 -0.35 17.57 15.27
C ASP A 271 0.96 17.00 14.71
N VAL A 272 1.41 17.56 13.59
CA VAL A 272 2.66 17.16 12.93
C VAL A 272 3.86 17.45 13.82
N CYS A 273 3.96 18.66 14.38
CA CYS A 273 5.06 19.05 15.28
C CYS A 273 5.08 18.20 16.55
N ALA A 274 3.93 17.96 17.16
CA ALA A 274 3.84 17.09 18.34
C ALA A 274 4.35 15.67 18.05
N LEU A 275 4.04 15.10 16.87
CA LEU A 275 4.54 13.78 16.47
C LEU A 275 6.05 13.80 16.17
N ILE A 276 6.56 14.88 15.54
CA ILE A 276 7.98 15.04 15.26
C ILE A 276 8.78 15.03 16.58
N GLU A 277 8.36 15.82 17.55
CA GLU A 277 9.01 15.91 18.85
C GLU A 277 8.91 14.60 19.64
N LYS A 278 7.68 14.09 19.81
CA LYS A 278 7.39 12.87 20.58
C LYS A 278 8.20 11.67 20.11
N HIS A 279 8.32 11.50 18.79
CA HIS A 279 8.90 10.30 18.20
C HIS A 279 10.30 10.51 17.61
N ARG A 280 10.85 11.71 17.73
CA ARG A 280 12.16 12.10 17.16
C ARG A 280 12.23 11.75 15.66
N VAL A 281 11.24 12.25 14.92
CA VAL A 281 11.13 12.01 13.47
C VAL A 281 12.39 12.53 12.76
N THR A 282 12.96 11.69 11.90
CA THR A 282 14.14 12.04 11.09
C THR A 282 13.77 12.41 9.66
N HIS A 283 12.66 11.85 9.15
CA HIS A 283 12.23 12.03 7.77
C HIS A 283 10.74 12.36 7.71
N ILE A 284 10.41 13.32 6.85
CA ILE A 284 9.04 13.68 6.51
C ILE A 284 8.95 13.88 4.99
N LYS A 285 7.88 13.42 4.37
CA LYS A 285 7.60 13.67 2.96
C LYS A 285 6.49 14.70 2.84
N VAL A 286 6.80 15.80 2.16
CA VAL A 286 5.87 16.93 2.02
C VAL A 286 5.84 17.43 0.59
N VAL A 287 4.76 18.10 0.23
CA VAL A 287 4.67 18.93 -0.98
C VAL A 287 4.89 20.39 -0.60
N PRO A 288 5.36 21.24 -1.53
CA PRO A 288 5.71 22.65 -1.21
C PRO A 288 4.62 23.41 -0.44
N ALA A 289 3.37 23.25 -0.84
CA ALA A 289 2.24 23.93 -0.17
C ALA A 289 2.09 23.53 1.31
N LEU A 290 2.31 22.24 1.64
CA LEU A 290 2.26 21.77 3.01
C LEU A 290 3.47 22.23 3.81
N LEU A 291 4.67 22.22 3.19
CA LEU A 291 5.89 22.72 3.84
C LEU A 291 5.77 24.20 4.20
N ILE A 292 5.29 25.03 3.27
CA ILE A 292 5.06 26.46 3.50
C ILE A 292 4.09 26.64 4.68
N ARG A 293 2.98 25.89 4.68
CA ARG A 293 2.02 25.94 5.78
C ARG A 293 2.65 25.56 7.12
N LEU A 294 3.45 24.50 7.18
CA LEU A 294 4.14 24.09 8.40
C LEU A 294 5.10 25.17 8.91
N LEU A 295 5.91 25.78 8.01
CA LEU A 295 6.91 26.79 8.39
C LEU A 295 6.32 28.14 8.81
N HIS A 296 5.14 28.49 8.36
CA HIS A 296 4.48 29.76 8.68
C HIS A 296 3.41 29.64 9.77
N ASP A 297 3.21 28.44 10.32
CA ASP A 297 2.25 28.25 11.41
C ASP A 297 2.85 28.74 12.74
N PRO A 298 2.14 29.60 13.52
CA PRO A 298 2.63 30.06 14.82
C PRO A 298 2.94 28.94 15.83
N ALA A 299 2.35 27.77 15.67
CA ALA A 299 2.64 26.61 16.53
C ALA A 299 4.03 25.98 16.26
N VAL A 300 4.74 26.40 15.22
CA VAL A 300 6.05 25.87 14.79
C VAL A 300 7.19 26.81 15.19
N ALA A 301 6.88 28.03 15.63
CA ALA A 301 7.84 29.09 15.99
C ALA A 301 8.51 28.86 17.35
#